data_489bb2b59e13b0bec925a1f4c9131584
#
_entry.id   489bb2b59e13b0bec925a1f4c9131584
#
_cell.length_a   1.000
_cell.length_b   1.000
_cell.length_c   1.000
_cell.angle_alpha   90.00
_cell.angle_beta   90.00
_cell.angle_gamma   90.00
#
_symmetry.space_group_name_H-M   'P 1'
#
loop_
_entity.id
_entity.type
_entity.pdbx_description
1 polymer ?
#
loop_
_entity_poly.entity_id
_entity_poly.type
_entity_poly.pdbx_seq_one_letter_code
_entity_poly.pdbx_strand_id
1 'polypeptide(L)'
;FKSSSENDRGSKGFITMDTRVLRSLSLSAIALARQFGVRITAEQLEEKITRGQVSSMRELSNTFKEQGVKLQLLKPNLKTLISRSYYFPCVAVLRDGTSKILINCAANADGIFEFQSIDPLDPTSKVAVEPETEFKKTWNGSVYLVSRETGVSSQDRIFDWTWFVPELYRFKGLLGVTLIAAVLTHALGLAPIVFIQISLDKVLNYGAVSTLTILVMGVT
;
A
#
# COMPACT_ATOMS: atom_id res chain seq x y z
N PHE A 1 -41.89 42.69 -9.22
CA PHE A 1 -41.05 42.33 -10.36
C PHE A 1 -40.04 41.29 -9.94
N LYS A 2 -40.23 40.16 -10.50
CA LYS A 2 -39.52 38.91 -10.31
C LYS A 2 -38.31 38.92 -11.23
N SER A 3 -37.10 38.62 -10.74
CA SER A 3 -36.14 37.89 -11.56
C SER A 3 -34.91 37.56 -10.72
N SER A 4 -34.76 36.30 -10.56
CA SER A 4 -33.63 35.48 -11.01
C SER A 4 -32.43 35.51 -10.08
N SER A 5 -32.51 34.66 -9.06
CA SER A 5 -31.34 34.08 -8.42
C SER A 5 -31.24 32.61 -8.90
N GLU A 6 -30.54 32.41 -10.00
CA GLU A 6 -30.18 31.05 -10.41
C GLU A 6 -28.79 31.10 -11.02
N ASN A 7 -27.98 30.24 -10.47
CA ASN A 7 -26.70 29.83 -10.99
C ASN A 7 -25.42 30.33 -10.29
N ASP A 8 -25.24 29.88 -9.04
CA ASP A 8 -23.89 29.76 -8.49
C ASP A 8 -23.70 28.36 -7.85
N ARG A 9 -23.77 27.34 -8.69
CA ARG A 9 -23.33 25.99 -8.35
C ARG A 9 -22.20 25.60 -9.27
N GLY A 10 -20.99 26.09 -9.03
CA GLY A 10 -19.86 25.69 -9.87
C GLY A 10 -18.50 26.21 -9.49
N SER A 11 -18.36 27.01 -8.47
CA SER A 11 -17.04 27.42 -7.97
C SER A 11 -16.62 26.54 -6.78
N LYS A 12 -16.12 25.34 -7.06
CA LYS A 12 -15.29 24.62 -6.07
C LYS A 12 -14.09 25.51 -5.81
N GLY A 13 -14.09 26.18 -4.66
CA GLY A 13 -13.13 27.16 -4.24
C GLY A 13 -11.69 26.72 -4.53
N PHE A 14 -11.05 27.43 -5.42
CA PHE A 14 -9.62 27.47 -5.56
C PHE A 14 -9.09 28.10 -4.27
N ILE A 15 -8.78 27.28 -3.27
CA ILE A 15 -8.08 27.73 -2.08
C ILE A 15 -6.67 28.02 -2.56
N THR A 16 -6.38 29.29 -2.85
CA THR A 16 -5.03 29.79 -3.05
C THR A 16 -4.30 29.54 -1.73
N MET A 17 -3.39 28.57 -1.72
CA MET A 17 -2.62 28.26 -0.51
C MET A 17 -1.58 29.36 -0.28
N ASP A 18 -1.32 29.68 0.98
CA ASP A 18 -0.22 30.57 1.35
C ASP A 18 1.10 30.06 0.73
N THR A 19 1.83 30.96 0.11
CA THR A 19 3.11 30.66 -0.55
C THR A 19 4.09 29.98 0.40
N ARG A 20 4.05 30.30 1.69
CA ARG A 20 4.88 29.66 2.72
C ARG A 20 4.53 28.18 2.89
N VAL A 21 3.23 27.84 2.87
CA VAL A 21 2.73 26.46 2.99
C VAL A 21 3.15 25.63 1.79
N LEU A 22 2.96 26.18 0.57
CA LEU A 22 3.38 25.52 -0.66
C LEU A 22 4.88 25.28 -0.69
N ARG A 23 5.67 26.27 -0.25
CA ARG A 23 7.13 26.16 -0.19
C ARG A 23 7.60 25.08 0.78
N SER A 24 7.06 25.06 2.01
CA SER A 24 7.37 24.04 3.01
C SER A 24 7.04 22.64 2.51
N LEU A 25 5.85 22.46 1.94
CA LEU A 25 5.41 21.17 1.42
C LEU A 25 6.23 20.72 0.20
N SER A 26 6.59 21.65 -0.70
CA SER A 26 7.42 21.36 -1.86
C SER A 26 8.81 20.89 -1.46
N LEU A 27 9.44 21.55 -0.50
CA LEU A 27 10.76 21.16 0.00
C LEU A 27 10.72 19.78 0.68
N SER A 28 9.70 19.51 1.49
CA SER A 28 9.48 18.18 2.09
C SER A 28 9.31 17.11 1.02
N ALA A 29 8.49 17.37 0.01
CA ALA A 29 8.23 16.41 -1.06
C ALA A 29 9.48 16.17 -1.93
N ILE A 30 10.28 17.21 -2.22
CA ILE A 30 11.56 17.08 -2.94
C ILE A 30 12.56 16.24 -2.14
N ALA A 31 12.67 16.49 -0.83
CA ALA A 31 13.57 15.73 0.03
C ALA A 31 13.25 14.23 0.00
N LEU A 32 11.96 13.87 0.06
CA LEU A 32 11.52 12.48 -0.06
C LEU A 32 11.67 11.94 -1.50
N ALA A 33 11.38 12.73 -2.53
CA ALA A 33 11.51 12.30 -3.92
C ALA A 33 12.95 11.94 -4.30
N ARG A 34 13.93 12.61 -3.68
CA ARG A 34 15.36 12.29 -3.86
C ARG A 34 15.72 10.87 -3.43
N GLN A 35 15.03 10.32 -2.42
CA GLN A 35 15.23 8.92 -2.00
C GLN A 35 14.81 7.92 -3.09
N PHE A 36 13.88 8.32 -3.96
CA PHE A 36 13.44 7.51 -5.11
C PHE A 36 14.29 7.74 -6.37
N GLY A 37 15.43 8.48 -6.25
CA GLY A 37 16.33 8.77 -7.37
C GLY A 37 15.78 9.80 -8.37
N VAL A 38 14.72 10.50 -8.02
CA VAL A 38 14.13 11.56 -8.86
C VAL A 38 14.85 12.88 -8.57
N ARG A 39 15.45 13.47 -9.60
CA ARG A 39 16.21 14.73 -9.49
C ARG A 39 15.28 15.91 -9.77
N ILE A 40 14.51 16.31 -8.79
CA ILE A 40 13.77 17.57 -8.83
C ILE A 40 14.63 18.63 -8.17
N THR A 41 14.91 19.72 -8.89
CA THR A 41 15.67 20.84 -8.36
C THR A 41 14.72 21.78 -7.61
N ALA A 42 15.05 22.09 -6.35
CA ALA A 42 14.26 23.01 -5.53
C ALA A 42 14.10 24.37 -6.20
N GLU A 43 15.15 24.86 -6.85
CA GLU A 43 15.20 26.15 -7.57
C GLU A 43 14.15 26.22 -8.69
N GLN A 44 14.02 25.18 -9.50
CA GLN A 44 13.02 25.13 -10.58
C GLN A 44 11.57 25.18 -10.05
N LEU A 45 11.34 24.54 -8.92
CA LEU A 45 10.01 24.53 -8.32
C LEU A 45 9.71 25.85 -7.61
N GLU A 46 10.69 26.44 -6.94
CA GLU A 46 10.58 27.78 -6.34
C GLU A 46 10.30 28.85 -7.41
N GLU A 47 10.97 28.78 -8.56
CA GLU A 47 10.72 29.66 -9.68
C GLU A 47 9.28 29.54 -10.20
N LYS A 48 8.76 28.32 -10.35
CA LYS A 48 7.36 28.08 -10.75
C LYS A 48 6.35 28.63 -9.73
N ILE A 49 6.65 28.46 -8.42
CA ILE A 49 5.81 29.01 -7.35
C ILE A 49 5.85 30.54 -7.37
N THR A 50 7.03 31.14 -7.51
CA THR A 50 7.20 32.61 -7.54
C THR A 50 6.53 33.23 -8.78
N ARG A 51 6.55 32.54 -9.91
CA ARG A 51 5.86 32.97 -11.14
C ARG A 51 4.35 32.74 -11.11
N GLY A 52 3.80 32.17 -10.03
CA GLY A 52 2.37 31.88 -9.90
C GLY A 52 1.88 30.70 -10.75
N GLN A 53 2.78 29.93 -11.33
CA GLN A 53 2.44 28.72 -12.12
C GLN A 53 2.02 27.54 -11.22
N VAL A 54 2.40 27.59 -9.94
CA VAL A 54 2.01 26.64 -8.91
C VAL A 54 1.43 27.44 -7.75
N SER A 55 0.12 27.59 -7.73
CA SER A 55 -0.63 28.34 -6.72
C SER A 55 -1.53 27.44 -5.87
N SER A 56 -1.66 26.19 -6.27
CA SER A 56 -2.52 25.21 -5.62
C SER A 56 -1.81 23.87 -5.43
N MET A 57 -2.31 23.09 -4.47
CA MET A 57 -1.81 21.73 -4.22
C MET A 57 -1.99 20.80 -5.42
N ARG A 58 -3.01 21.05 -6.23
CA ARG A 58 -3.27 20.26 -7.44
C ARG A 58 -2.19 20.48 -8.49
N GLU A 59 -1.80 21.73 -8.69
CA GLU A 59 -0.71 22.10 -9.63
C GLU A 59 0.63 21.56 -9.14
N LEU A 60 0.89 21.66 -7.82
CA LEU A 60 2.05 21.04 -7.21
C LEU A 60 2.08 19.53 -7.47
N SER A 61 0.99 18.82 -7.21
CA SER A 61 0.88 17.38 -7.46
C SER A 61 1.09 17.02 -8.94
N ASN A 62 0.57 17.82 -9.87
CA ASN A 62 0.77 17.61 -11.30
C ASN A 62 2.24 17.81 -11.70
N THR A 63 2.89 18.84 -11.16
CA THR A 63 4.33 19.09 -11.42
C THR A 63 5.19 17.94 -10.92
N PHE A 64 4.89 17.36 -9.77
CA PHE A 64 5.58 16.17 -9.29
C PHE A 64 5.27 14.93 -10.14
N LYS A 65 4.04 14.81 -10.60
CA LYS A 65 3.62 13.71 -11.48
C LYS A 65 4.36 13.72 -12.82
N GLU A 66 4.57 14.89 -13.42
CA GLU A 66 5.38 15.06 -14.64
C GLU A 66 6.82 14.57 -14.46
N GLN A 67 7.32 14.57 -13.22
CA GLN A 67 8.66 14.10 -12.86
C GLN A 67 8.65 12.63 -12.37
N GLY A 68 7.53 11.92 -12.53
CA GLY A 68 7.39 10.52 -12.14
C GLY A 68 7.23 10.31 -10.63
N VAL A 69 6.75 11.33 -9.91
CA VAL A 69 6.48 11.27 -8.47
C VAL A 69 4.99 11.50 -8.20
N LYS A 70 4.36 10.61 -7.49
CA LYS A 70 2.97 10.74 -7.07
C LYS A 70 2.91 11.24 -5.63
N LEU A 71 2.18 12.33 -5.43
CA LEU A 71 1.82 12.85 -4.12
C LEU A 71 0.39 12.42 -3.79
N GLN A 72 0.22 11.65 -2.74
CA GLN A 72 -1.09 11.16 -2.30
C GLN A 72 -1.44 11.75 -0.94
N LEU A 73 -2.53 12.53 -0.89
CA LEU A 73 -3.07 13.05 0.36
C LEU A 73 -3.85 11.94 1.08
N LEU A 74 -3.52 11.69 2.32
CA LEU A 74 -4.25 10.82 3.23
C LEU A 74 -4.64 11.60 4.48
N LYS A 75 -5.77 11.22 5.07
CA LYS A 75 -6.26 11.76 6.34
C LYS A 75 -6.47 10.63 7.34
N PRO A 76 -5.41 9.95 7.78
CA PRO A 76 -5.53 8.87 8.74
C PRO A 76 -5.87 9.41 10.13
N ASN A 77 -6.51 8.59 10.96
CA ASN A 77 -6.53 8.84 12.38
C ASN A 77 -5.13 8.60 12.97
N LEU A 78 -4.79 9.27 14.07
CA LEU A 78 -3.48 9.14 14.70
C LEU A 78 -3.13 7.68 15.05
N LYS A 79 -4.09 6.93 15.59
CA LYS A 79 -3.94 5.50 15.86
C LYS A 79 -3.60 4.68 14.60
N THR A 80 -4.22 5.04 13.47
CA THR A 80 -3.94 4.38 12.18
C THR A 80 -2.56 4.75 11.65
N LEU A 81 -2.12 5.99 11.85
CA LEU A 81 -0.79 6.43 11.46
C LEU A 81 0.29 5.68 12.26
N ILE A 82 0.09 5.52 13.56
CA ILE A 82 1.01 4.79 14.45
C ILE A 82 1.07 3.29 14.11
N SER A 83 -0.10 2.66 13.87
CA SER A 83 -0.17 1.22 13.65
C SER A 83 0.35 0.76 12.29
N ARG A 84 0.54 1.69 11.35
CA ARG A 84 0.91 1.38 9.97
C ARG A 84 2.28 1.93 9.59
N SER A 85 3.33 1.18 9.91
CA SER A 85 4.72 1.55 9.63
C SER A 85 5.01 1.83 8.15
N TYR A 86 4.21 1.28 7.22
CA TYR A 86 4.39 1.50 5.79
C TYR A 86 3.99 2.91 5.30
N TYR A 87 3.41 3.74 6.16
CA TYR A 87 3.19 5.15 5.83
C TYR A 87 4.47 5.99 5.90
N PHE A 88 5.50 5.49 6.58
CA PHE A 88 6.76 6.22 6.73
C PHE A 88 7.78 5.82 5.65
N PRO A 89 8.57 6.78 5.14
CA PRO A 89 8.53 8.21 5.45
C PRO A 89 7.36 8.94 4.76
N CYS A 90 6.79 9.92 5.44
CA CYS A 90 5.70 10.74 4.90
C CYS A 90 5.85 12.22 5.29
N VAL A 91 5.11 13.09 4.62
CA VAL A 91 5.06 14.51 4.93
C VAL A 91 3.80 14.81 5.76
N ALA A 92 3.95 15.19 7.00
CA ALA A 92 2.85 15.64 7.85
C ALA A 92 2.61 17.14 7.68
N VAL A 93 1.35 17.54 7.58
CA VAL A 93 0.95 18.95 7.54
C VAL A 93 0.57 19.39 8.95
N LEU A 94 1.14 20.48 9.40
CA LEU A 94 0.86 21.07 10.70
C LEU A 94 -0.31 22.08 10.61
N ARG A 95 -0.84 22.45 11.76
CA ARG A 95 -1.96 23.39 11.85
C ARG A 95 -1.61 24.82 11.46
N ASP A 96 -0.35 25.19 11.58
CA ASP A 96 0.20 26.46 11.12
C ASP A 96 0.41 26.52 9.60
N GLY A 97 0.11 25.38 8.92
CA GLY A 97 0.29 25.21 7.48
C GLY A 97 1.69 24.79 7.06
N THR A 98 2.65 24.73 7.95
CA THR A 98 3.98 24.18 7.64
C THR A 98 3.94 22.66 7.52
N SER A 99 5.01 22.07 7.04
CA SER A 99 5.12 20.61 6.91
C SER A 99 6.39 20.10 7.55
N LYS A 100 6.33 18.90 8.10
CA LYS A 100 7.48 18.15 8.61
C LYS A 100 7.56 16.78 7.93
N ILE A 101 8.77 16.30 7.73
CA ILE A 101 8.99 14.94 7.24
C ILE A 101 9.01 14.01 8.45
N LEU A 102 8.04 13.11 8.51
CA LEU A 102 8.04 12.02 9.49
C LEU A 102 8.84 10.85 8.94
N ILE A 103 9.89 10.45 9.65
CA ILE A 103 10.76 9.35 9.25
C ILE A 103 10.24 8.03 9.80
N ASN A 104 9.87 8.03 11.07
CA ASN A 104 9.47 6.84 11.80
C ASN A 104 8.57 7.20 13.00
N CYS A 105 7.87 6.19 13.50
CA CYS A 105 7.17 6.22 14.77
C CYS A 105 7.48 4.94 15.54
N ALA A 106 8.01 5.07 16.74
CA ALA A 106 8.36 3.94 17.58
C ALA A 106 7.91 4.18 19.03
N ALA A 107 7.61 3.11 19.75
CA ALA A 107 7.36 3.19 21.19
C ALA A 107 8.70 3.28 21.93
N ASN A 108 8.80 4.18 22.89
CA ASN A 108 9.93 4.26 23.82
C ASN A 108 9.85 3.17 24.91
N ALA A 109 10.81 3.16 25.83
CA ALA A 109 10.85 2.20 26.93
C ALA A 109 9.62 2.24 27.85
N ASP A 110 8.92 3.36 27.90
CA ASP A 110 7.72 3.59 28.72
C ASP A 110 6.42 3.25 27.95
N GLY A 111 6.51 2.74 26.71
CA GLY A 111 5.37 2.41 25.87
C GLY A 111 4.68 3.64 25.23
N ILE A 112 5.30 4.82 25.31
CA ILE A 112 4.81 6.05 24.68
C ILE A 112 5.33 6.10 23.25
N PHE A 113 4.44 6.37 22.29
CA PHE A 113 4.86 6.53 20.91
C PHE A 113 5.53 7.88 20.67
N GLU A 114 6.68 7.84 20.00
CA GLU A 114 7.48 8.99 19.62
C GLU A 114 7.62 9.06 18.11
N PHE A 115 7.43 10.26 17.58
CA PHE A 115 7.59 10.55 16.15
C PHE A 115 8.96 11.16 15.91
N GLN A 116 9.71 10.56 15.00
CA GLN A 116 10.97 11.12 14.51
C GLN A 116 10.67 11.98 13.29
N SER A 117 10.97 13.26 13.38
CA SER A 117 10.67 14.24 12.34
C SER A 117 11.88 15.08 11.95
N ILE A 118 11.88 15.59 10.70
CA ILE A 118 12.83 16.57 10.19
C ILE A 118 12.05 17.77 9.66
N ASP A 119 12.51 18.97 10.01
CA ASP A 119 12.00 20.21 9.43
C ASP A 119 12.77 20.51 8.13
N PRO A 120 12.12 20.52 6.97
CA PRO A 120 12.80 20.78 5.68
C PRO A 120 13.19 22.24 5.49
N LEU A 121 12.68 23.17 6.31
CA LEU A 121 13.01 24.59 6.25
C LEU A 121 14.29 24.92 7.00
N ASP A 122 14.73 24.06 7.90
CA ASP A 122 15.97 24.21 8.63
C ASP A 122 17.05 23.27 8.08
N PRO A 123 18.03 23.76 7.33
CA PRO A 123 19.08 22.93 6.73
C PRO A 123 20.01 22.29 7.79
N THR A 124 19.99 22.78 9.02
CA THR A 124 20.74 22.22 10.15
C THR A 124 19.89 21.29 11.02
N SER A 125 18.64 21.05 10.63
CA SER A 125 17.67 20.28 11.39
C SER A 125 18.19 18.89 11.66
N LYS A 126 18.43 18.62 12.94
CA LYS A 126 18.60 17.27 13.47
C LYS A 126 17.24 16.60 13.55
N VAL A 127 17.25 15.27 13.54
CA VAL A 127 16.04 14.50 13.77
C VAL A 127 15.46 14.92 15.12
N ALA A 128 14.30 15.56 15.11
CA ALA A 128 13.55 15.89 16.30
C ALA A 128 12.70 14.69 16.71
N VAL A 129 12.67 14.39 18.00
CA VAL A 129 11.84 13.35 18.57
C VAL A 129 10.73 14.01 19.36
N GLU A 130 9.49 13.81 18.95
CA GLU A 130 8.32 14.42 19.58
C GLU A 130 7.37 13.32 20.09
N PRO A 131 6.90 13.39 21.35
CA PRO A 131 5.93 12.44 21.88
C PRO A 131 4.57 12.60 21.18
N GLU A 132 3.78 11.52 21.11
CA GLU A 132 2.45 11.49 20.49
C GLU A 132 1.56 12.65 20.94
N THR A 133 1.60 13.00 22.22
CA THR A 133 0.77 14.05 22.82
C THR A 133 1.06 15.44 22.27
N GLU A 134 2.32 15.75 21.98
CA GLU A 134 2.74 17.02 21.39
C GLU A 134 2.48 17.04 19.89
N PHE A 135 2.84 15.98 19.20
CA PHE A 135 2.56 15.84 17.77
C PHE A 135 1.07 16.01 17.46
N LYS A 136 0.19 15.42 18.26
CA LYS A 136 -1.26 15.55 18.11
C LYS A 136 -1.76 16.99 18.21
N LYS A 137 -1.12 17.83 19.01
CA LYS A 137 -1.52 19.25 19.16
C LYS A 137 -1.17 20.06 17.91
N THR A 138 -0.03 19.78 17.29
CA THR A 138 0.50 20.53 16.16
C THR A 138 -0.02 20.00 14.81
N TRP A 139 -0.32 18.70 14.69
CA TRP A 139 -0.75 18.07 13.48
C TRP A 139 -2.20 18.43 13.07
N ASN A 140 -2.43 18.66 11.79
CA ASN A 140 -3.79 18.97 11.27
C ASN A 140 -4.60 17.73 10.83
N GLY A 141 -4.05 16.51 10.96
CA GLY A 141 -4.72 15.27 10.54
C GLY A 141 -4.43 14.84 9.10
N SER A 142 -3.58 15.54 8.38
CA SER A 142 -3.26 15.24 6.98
C SER A 142 -1.80 14.83 6.82
N VAL A 143 -1.56 13.82 5.98
CA VAL A 143 -0.21 13.41 5.55
C VAL A 143 -0.17 13.24 4.04
N TYR A 144 0.97 13.56 3.43
CA TYR A 144 1.24 13.27 2.04
C TYR A 144 2.24 12.14 1.94
N LEU A 145 1.84 11.09 1.24
CA LEU A 145 2.77 10.04 0.82
C LEU A 145 3.41 10.44 -0.49
N VAL A 146 4.72 10.27 -0.54
CA VAL A 146 5.54 10.48 -1.74
C VAL A 146 5.92 9.11 -2.27
N SER A 147 5.54 8.81 -3.50
CA SER A 147 5.88 7.53 -4.13
C SER A 147 6.33 7.75 -5.57
N ARG A 148 7.19 6.88 -6.08
CA ARG A 148 7.54 6.90 -7.50
C ARG A 148 6.35 6.45 -8.33
N GLU A 149 6.01 7.20 -9.36
CA GLU A 149 5.06 6.75 -10.38
C GLU A 149 5.75 5.71 -11.28
N THR A 150 5.87 4.50 -10.79
CA THR A 150 6.10 3.37 -11.68
C THR A 150 4.79 3.18 -12.41
N GLY A 151 4.77 3.23 -13.75
CA GLY A 151 3.57 3.24 -14.60
C GLY A 151 2.51 2.15 -14.38
N VAL A 152 2.55 1.50 -13.25
CA VAL A 152 1.52 0.67 -12.64
C VAL A 152 0.92 1.52 -11.53
N SER A 153 -0.31 1.99 -11.67
CA SER A 153 -1.05 2.65 -10.61
C SER A 153 -1.03 1.73 -9.39
N SER A 154 -0.11 1.98 -8.48
CA SER A 154 -0.16 1.42 -7.14
C SER A 154 -1.25 2.18 -6.38
N GLN A 155 -2.51 1.97 -6.78
CA GLN A 155 -3.56 1.93 -5.82
C GLN A 155 -3.11 0.91 -4.80
N ASP A 156 -2.99 1.30 -3.53
CA ASP A 156 -2.85 0.37 -2.40
C ASP A 156 -3.94 -0.70 -2.54
N ARG A 157 -3.65 -1.71 -3.30
CA ARG A 157 -4.42 -2.93 -3.26
C ARG A 157 -3.96 -3.63 -1.99
N ILE A 158 -4.63 -3.34 -0.88
CA ILE A 158 -4.91 -4.41 0.08
C ILE A 158 -5.03 -5.64 -0.80
N PHE A 159 -4.18 -6.64 -0.55
CA PHE A 159 -4.17 -7.90 -1.31
C PHE A 159 -5.60 -8.40 -1.36
N ASP A 160 -6.32 -7.99 -2.41
CA ASP A 160 -7.73 -8.26 -2.58
C ASP A 160 -7.83 -9.47 -3.48
N TRP A 161 -8.44 -10.52 -2.98
CA TRP A 161 -8.72 -11.74 -3.73
C TRP A 161 -9.43 -11.45 -5.07
N THR A 162 -10.14 -10.32 -5.16
CA THR A 162 -10.83 -9.88 -6.39
C THR A 162 -9.89 -9.64 -7.56
N TRP A 163 -8.62 -9.29 -7.32
CA TRP A 163 -7.59 -9.18 -8.36
C TRP A 163 -7.10 -10.56 -8.82
N PHE A 164 -6.98 -11.51 -7.89
CA PHE A 164 -6.42 -12.83 -8.15
C PHE A 164 -7.40 -13.73 -8.92
N VAL A 165 -8.70 -13.63 -8.61
CA VAL A 165 -9.76 -14.44 -9.22
C VAL A 165 -9.86 -14.28 -10.73
N PRO A 166 -9.86 -13.07 -11.35
CA PRO A 166 -9.90 -12.93 -12.81
C PRO A 166 -8.68 -13.54 -13.51
N GLU A 167 -7.49 -13.45 -12.90
CA GLU A 167 -6.28 -14.01 -13.46
C GLU A 167 -6.31 -15.55 -13.44
N LEU A 168 -6.84 -16.15 -12.37
CA LEU A 168 -7.09 -17.58 -12.31
C LEU A 168 -8.07 -18.05 -13.40
N TYR A 169 -9.14 -17.27 -13.66
CA TYR A 169 -10.11 -17.60 -14.71
C TYR A 169 -9.50 -17.61 -16.10
N ARG A 170 -8.48 -16.81 -16.35
CA ARG A 170 -7.74 -16.79 -17.61
C ARG A 170 -7.03 -18.12 -17.88
N PHE A 171 -6.57 -18.79 -16.82
CA PHE A 171 -5.87 -20.06 -16.87
C PHE A 171 -6.74 -21.26 -16.48
N LYS A 172 -8.09 -21.12 -16.49
CA LYS A 172 -9.02 -22.15 -16.03
C LYS A 172 -8.80 -23.53 -16.70
N GLY A 173 -8.40 -23.56 -17.97
CA GLY A 173 -8.12 -24.81 -18.70
C GLY A 173 -6.89 -25.53 -18.12
N LEU A 174 -5.81 -24.79 -17.89
CA LEU A 174 -4.59 -25.33 -17.33
C LEU A 174 -4.80 -25.79 -15.88
N LEU A 175 -5.50 -24.97 -15.08
CA LEU A 175 -5.86 -25.32 -13.70
C LEU A 175 -6.75 -26.56 -13.64
N GLY A 176 -7.71 -26.70 -14.57
CA GLY A 176 -8.57 -27.88 -14.66
C GLY A 176 -7.77 -29.15 -14.93
N VAL A 177 -6.87 -29.12 -15.91
CA VAL A 177 -6.00 -30.26 -16.23
C VAL A 177 -5.09 -30.62 -15.04
N THR A 178 -4.50 -29.63 -14.39
CA THR A 178 -3.64 -29.86 -13.24
C THR A 178 -4.43 -30.42 -12.06
N LEU A 179 -5.65 -29.96 -11.82
CA LEU A 179 -6.52 -30.48 -10.76
C LEU A 179 -6.90 -31.94 -11.01
N ILE A 180 -7.30 -32.27 -12.24
CA ILE A 180 -7.62 -33.64 -12.64
C ILE A 180 -6.40 -34.56 -12.49
N ALA A 181 -5.23 -34.11 -12.95
CA ALA A 181 -4.00 -34.86 -12.80
C ALA A 181 -3.65 -35.11 -11.32
N ALA A 182 -3.80 -34.10 -10.47
CA ALA A 182 -3.57 -34.22 -9.04
C ALA A 182 -4.52 -35.25 -8.38
N VAL A 183 -5.82 -35.19 -8.71
CA VAL A 183 -6.82 -36.14 -8.20
C VAL A 183 -6.49 -37.56 -8.65
N LEU A 184 -6.15 -37.76 -9.94
CA LEU A 184 -5.77 -39.08 -10.46
C LEU A 184 -4.51 -39.61 -9.76
N THR A 185 -3.50 -38.79 -9.57
CA THR A 185 -2.25 -39.17 -8.89
C THR A 185 -2.54 -39.60 -7.45
N HIS A 186 -3.40 -38.87 -6.74
CA HIS A 186 -3.76 -39.22 -5.37
C HIS A 186 -4.62 -40.51 -5.31
N ALA A 187 -5.55 -40.68 -6.24
CA ALA A 187 -6.35 -41.91 -6.32
C ALA A 187 -5.48 -43.13 -6.60
N LEU A 188 -4.52 -43.01 -7.53
CA LEU A 188 -3.55 -44.09 -7.80
C LEU A 188 -2.64 -44.37 -6.60
N GLY A 189 -2.24 -43.33 -5.87
CA GLY A 189 -1.43 -43.48 -4.65
C GLY A 189 -2.18 -44.19 -3.50
N LEU A 190 -3.50 -44.00 -3.41
CA LEU A 190 -4.33 -44.70 -2.41
C LEU A 190 -4.65 -46.15 -2.80
N ALA A 191 -4.64 -46.48 -4.08
CA ALA A 191 -5.02 -47.83 -4.57
C ALA A 191 -4.24 -48.98 -3.91
N PRO A 192 -2.90 -48.93 -3.74
CA PRO A 192 -2.16 -49.99 -3.04
C PRO A 192 -2.58 -50.16 -1.59
N ILE A 193 -2.87 -49.07 -0.90
CA ILE A 193 -3.24 -49.09 0.52
C ILE A 193 -4.61 -49.77 0.67
N VAL A 194 -5.57 -49.41 -0.13
CA VAL A 194 -6.94 -49.98 -0.15
C VAL A 194 -6.85 -51.46 -0.54
N PHE A 195 -5.98 -51.80 -1.53
CA PHE A 195 -5.77 -53.16 -1.96
C PHE A 195 -5.23 -54.04 -0.83
N ILE A 196 -4.19 -53.59 -0.09
CA ILE A 196 -3.64 -54.29 1.04
C ILE A 196 -4.69 -54.50 2.13
N GLN A 197 -5.46 -53.45 2.43
CA GLN A 197 -6.52 -53.49 3.44
C GLN A 197 -7.59 -54.54 3.09
N ILE A 198 -8.10 -54.54 1.85
CA ILE A 198 -9.10 -55.52 1.40
C ILE A 198 -8.50 -56.92 1.40
N SER A 199 -7.23 -57.09 0.99
CA SER A 199 -6.55 -58.37 0.97
C SER A 199 -6.41 -58.95 2.38
N LEU A 200 -5.97 -58.16 3.34
CA LEU A 200 -5.85 -58.58 4.74
C LEU A 200 -7.23 -58.92 5.33
N ASP A 201 -8.23 -58.10 5.07
CA ASP A 201 -9.56 -58.31 5.63
C ASP A 201 -10.22 -59.60 5.11
N LYS A 202 -10.11 -59.85 3.79
CA LYS A 202 -10.64 -61.09 3.19
C LYS A 202 -9.86 -62.35 3.56
N VAL A 203 -8.55 -62.24 3.62
CA VAL A 203 -7.68 -63.44 3.94
C VAL A 203 -7.75 -63.79 5.40
N LEU A 204 -7.70 -62.81 6.31
CA LEU A 204 -7.70 -63.02 7.76
C LEU A 204 -9.11 -63.39 8.29
N ASN A 205 -10.16 -62.70 7.80
CA ASN A 205 -11.50 -62.92 8.33
C ASN A 205 -12.24 -64.13 7.71
N TYR A 206 -11.94 -64.48 6.45
CA TYR A 206 -12.68 -65.53 5.76
C TYR A 206 -11.84 -66.74 5.36
N GLY A 207 -10.53 -66.79 5.69
CA GLY A 207 -9.68 -67.93 5.39
C GLY A 207 -9.57 -68.27 3.87
N ALA A 208 -9.91 -67.33 2.99
CA ALA A 208 -10.03 -67.57 1.57
C ALA A 208 -8.64 -67.50 0.87
N VAL A 209 -7.87 -68.57 1.01
CA VAL A 209 -6.53 -68.69 0.38
C VAL A 209 -6.59 -68.61 -1.15
N SER A 210 -7.70 -69.00 -1.79
CA SER A 210 -7.92 -68.88 -3.22
C SER A 210 -7.98 -67.44 -3.71
N THR A 211 -8.51 -66.51 -2.88
CA THR A 211 -8.58 -65.06 -3.19
C THR A 211 -7.19 -64.41 -3.17
N LEU A 212 -6.27 -64.90 -2.33
CA LEU A 212 -4.90 -64.43 -2.29
C LEU A 212 -4.16 -64.75 -3.59
N THR A 213 -4.36 -65.92 -4.16
CA THR A 213 -3.72 -66.35 -5.40
C THR A 213 -4.16 -65.46 -6.58
N ILE A 214 -5.45 -65.16 -6.67
CA ILE A 214 -5.98 -64.26 -7.69
C ILE A 214 -5.46 -62.81 -7.54
N LEU A 215 -5.35 -62.34 -6.32
CA LEU A 215 -4.83 -61.04 -6.01
C LEU A 215 -3.35 -60.87 -6.35
N VAL A 216 -2.53 -61.90 -6.05
CA VAL A 216 -1.10 -61.91 -6.38
C VAL A 216 -0.89 -61.96 -7.89
N MET A 217 -1.72 -62.71 -8.65
CA MET A 217 -1.69 -62.71 -10.13
C MET A 217 -2.10 -61.36 -10.75
N GLY A 218 -2.94 -60.61 -10.07
CA GLY A 218 -3.41 -59.31 -10.61
C GLY A 218 -2.41 -58.15 -10.38
N VAL A 219 -1.37 -58.33 -9.58
CA VAL A 219 -0.35 -57.32 -9.26
C VAL A 219 0.97 -57.54 -10.02
N THR A 220 1.15 -58.72 -10.62
CA THR A 220 2.31 -59.03 -11.44
C THR A 220 2.08 -58.65 -12.88
#